data_6617b5b410659beba25b64141e30880d
#
_entry.id   6617b5b410659beba25b64141e30880d
#
_cell.length_a   1.000
_cell.length_b   1.000
_cell.length_c   1.000
_cell.angle_alpha   90.00
_cell.angle_beta   90.00
_cell.angle_gamma   90.00
#
_symmetry.space_group_name_H-M   'P 1'
#
loop_
_entity.id
_entity.type
_entity.pdbx_description
1 polymer ?
#
loop_
_entity_poly.entity_id
_entity_poly.type
_entity_poly.pdbx_seq_one_letter_code
_entity_poly.pdbx_strand_id
1 'polypeptide(L)'
;GLQGPAETSREKAEDEQNPWEEYRTAAESAKLSVELAAKAAEEARELFARELRVSVIIPSKDNPSVLGKCLRSLTQRPEGSVPVEILLIDNGSNEENRKKTEQLVEEIRTAGTPIRYVYEPAEFNFSTMCNRGAELADGKLLLFLNDDIELCENDWLDKMVSRALQPYVGSVGLKLYYPDSVKIQHDGIVNLPVGPVHKLQFMEDDRSYYFGRNRFTQDCVAVTGACLLIRTEVFREAGGFREVLRVAYNDVELGFRLLEMGYYNVVWNDRFAYHHESLSRGSDESPEKMQRLVQERELLYQMHPQFRGEDPFYPKGLNREGLDSRVVPAYLTDRNVLQEPFWKRGLPGGEELQKIRRDNCLMARVETAGPERIQGYSVIPVSYTHLRAHET
;
A
#
# COMPACT_ATOMS: atom_id res chain seq x y z
N GLY A 1 23.72 -78.41 50.18
CA GLY A 1 23.53 -77.05 50.39
C GLY A 1 23.96 -76.26 49.17
N LEU A 2 22.99 -75.64 48.53
CA LEU A 2 23.22 -74.67 47.45
C LEU A 2 22.69 -73.33 47.94
N GLN A 3 23.58 -72.40 48.26
CA GLN A 3 23.26 -71.01 48.44
C GLN A 3 23.30 -70.31 47.03
N GLY A 4 22.21 -69.79 46.59
CA GLY A 4 22.12 -68.96 45.41
C GLY A 4 22.32 -67.48 45.74
N PRO A 5 22.96 -66.71 44.89
CA PRO A 5 23.12 -65.26 45.06
C PRO A 5 21.90 -64.54 44.53
N ALA A 6 21.14 -63.87 45.42
CA ALA A 6 20.07 -62.98 45.01
C ALA A 6 20.03 -61.78 45.97
N GLU A 7 20.99 -60.89 45.81
CA GLU A 7 20.93 -59.55 46.41
C GLU A 7 21.94 -58.60 45.74
N THR A 8 21.82 -58.24 44.47
CA THR A 8 22.56 -57.13 43.90
C THR A 8 21.89 -56.60 42.60
N SER A 9 20.57 -56.37 42.64
CA SER A 9 19.88 -55.82 41.46
C SER A 9 18.80 -54.83 41.83
N ARG A 10 18.88 -54.16 43.00
CA ARG A 10 17.89 -53.19 43.41
C ARG A 10 18.36 -51.76 43.69
N GLU A 11 19.65 -51.48 43.48
CA GLU A 11 20.24 -50.14 43.75
C GLU A 11 20.74 -49.41 42.49
N LYS A 12 20.17 -49.65 41.31
CA LYS A 12 20.48 -48.90 40.09
C LYS A 12 19.23 -48.44 39.32
N ALA A 13 18.18 -48.08 40.03
CA ALA A 13 16.92 -47.62 39.43
C ALA A 13 16.39 -46.29 40.05
N GLU A 14 17.32 -45.44 40.57
CA GLU A 14 16.91 -44.17 41.21
C GLU A 14 17.58 -42.93 40.58
N ASP A 15 17.96 -42.94 39.33
CA ASP A 15 18.42 -41.72 38.66
C ASP A 15 18.06 -41.66 37.16
N GLU A 16 16.94 -42.27 36.78
CA GLU A 16 16.30 -41.93 35.52
C GLU A 16 15.36 -40.77 35.79
N GLN A 17 15.87 -39.52 35.60
CA GLN A 17 15.04 -38.31 35.52
C GLN A 17 13.89 -38.59 34.57
N ASN A 18 12.66 -38.44 35.04
CA ASN A 18 11.45 -38.71 34.28
C ASN A 18 11.44 -37.76 33.07
N PRO A 19 11.53 -38.26 31.83
CA PRO A 19 11.61 -37.39 30.63
C PRO A 19 10.45 -36.43 30.51
N TRP A 20 9.29 -36.75 31.12
CA TRP A 20 8.14 -35.92 31.17
C TRP A 20 8.26 -34.72 32.12
N GLU A 21 9.10 -34.75 33.13
CA GLU A 21 9.39 -33.60 34.00
C GLU A 21 10.26 -32.58 33.31
N GLU A 22 11.28 -33.02 32.59
CA GLU A 22 12.09 -32.13 31.76
C GLU A 22 11.25 -31.47 30.69
N TYR A 23 10.34 -32.22 30.04
CA TYR A 23 9.45 -31.71 29.03
C TYR A 23 8.44 -30.69 29.61
N ARG A 24 7.91 -30.95 30.79
CA ARG A 24 7.01 -30.03 31.52
C ARG A 24 7.73 -28.74 31.88
N THR A 25 8.91 -28.82 32.44
CA THR A 25 9.75 -27.68 32.83
C THR A 25 10.14 -26.84 31.60
N ALA A 26 10.49 -27.47 30.49
CA ALA A 26 10.78 -26.78 29.23
C ALA A 26 9.52 -26.09 28.66
N ALA A 27 8.35 -26.74 28.71
CA ALA A 27 7.08 -26.18 28.28
C ALA A 27 6.65 -24.98 29.13
N GLU A 28 6.80 -25.06 30.46
CA GLU A 28 6.51 -23.95 31.38
C GLU A 28 7.45 -22.76 31.15
N SER A 29 8.74 -23.03 30.94
CA SER A 29 9.74 -22.02 30.61
C SER A 29 9.45 -21.34 29.26
N ALA A 30 9.05 -22.13 28.25
CA ALA A 30 8.64 -21.59 26.95
C ALA A 30 7.37 -20.72 27.07
N LYS A 31 6.39 -21.15 27.85
CA LYS A 31 5.17 -20.36 28.12
C LYS A 31 5.52 -19.02 28.79
N LEU A 32 6.34 -19.04 29.81
CA LEU A 32 6.80 -17.83 30.49
C LEU A 32 7.55 -16.89 29.53
N SER A 33 8.39 -17.45 28.64
CA SER A 33 9.10 -16.66 27.63
C SER A 33 8.14 -16.00 26.64
N VAL A 34 7.07 -16.68 26.23
CA VAL A 34 6.02 -16.11 25.35
C VAL A 34 5.26 -15.02 26.08
N GLU A 35 4.90 -15.19 27.32
CA GLU A 35 4.19 -14.18 28.14
C GLU A 35 5.07 -12.93 28.34
N LEU A 36 6.36 -13.09 28.63
CA LEU A 36 7.31 -11.98 28.74
C LEU A 36 7.51 -11.24 27.42
N ALA A 37 7.59 -11.98 26.31
CA ALA A 37 7.69 -11.39 24.98
C ALA A 37 6.42 -10.63 24.60
N ALA A 38 5.23 -11.17 24.94
CA ALA A 38 3.96 -10.49 24.71
C ALA A 38 3.86 -9.20 25.53
N LYS A 39 4.26 -9.24 26.80
CA LYS A 39 4.27 -8.05 27.68
C LYS A 39 5.25 -6.99 27.17
N ALA A 40 6.46 -7.38 26.78
CA ALA A 40 7.45 -6.46 26.21
C ALA A 40 6.98 -5.85 24.89
N ALA A 41 6.28 -6.63 24.06
CA ALA A 41 5.66 -6.12 22.83
C ALA A 41 4.54 -5.11 23.11
N GLU A 42 3.74 -5.33 24.16
CA GLU A 42 2.69 -4.38 24.57
C GLU A 42 3.28 -3.08 25.12
N GLU A 43 4.28 -3.16 26.00
CA GLU A 43 5.00 -1.99 26.52
C GLU A 43 5.68 -1.19 25.38
N ALA A 44 6.28 -1.88 24.40
CA ALA A 44 6.85 -1.26 23.23
C ALA A 44 5.77 -0.58 22.36
N ARG A 45 4.60 -1.19 22.20
CA ARG A 45 3.46 -0.59 21.49
C ARG A 45 2.96 0.65 22.18
N GLU A 46 2.79 0.62 23.52
CA GLU A 46 2.35 1.78 24.28
C GLU A 46 3.34 2.95 24.19
N LEU A 47 4.65 2.66 24.32
CA LEU A 47 5.71 3.66 24.19
C LEU A 47 5.72 4.25 22.77
N PHE A 48 5.60 3.39 21.75
CA PHE A 48 5.58 3.80 20.36
C PHE A 48 4.34 4.63 20.03
N ALA A 49 3.16 4.25 20.56
CA ALA A 49 1.92 4.98 20.37
C ALA A 49 1.97 6.39 20.96
N ARG A 50 2.67 6.59 22.09
CA ARG A 50 2.85 7.92 22.69
C ARG A 50 3.71 8.86 21.84
N GLU A 51 4.67 8.30 21.10
CA GLU A 51 5.56 9.06 20.21
C GLU A 51 5.05 9.15 18.77
N LEU A 52 4.07 8.30 18.42
CA LEU A 52 3.56 8.22 17.08
C LEU A 52 2.66 9.42 16.76
N ARG A 53 3.04 10.17 15.75
CA ARG A 53 2.26 11.29 15.20
C ARG A 53 2.33 11.25 13.69
N VAL A 54 1.26 11.62 13.03
CA VAL A 54 1.20 11.81 11.58
C VAL A 54 1.16 13.32 11.29
N SER A 55 2.10 13.80 10.50
CA SER A 55 2.05 15.15 9.93
C SER A 55 1.33 15.08 8.59
N VAL A 56 0.13 15.66 8.53
CA VAL A 56 -0.69 15.74 7.32
C VAL A 56 -0.30 17.00 6.57
N ILE A 57 0.27 16.84 5.38
CA ILE A 57 0.76 17.91 4.51
C ILE A 57 -0.27 18.13 3.42
N ILE A 58 -0.88 19.31 3.40
CA ILE A 58 -1.93 19.68 2.45
C ILE A 58 -1.46 20.86 1.62
N PRO A 59 -1.02 20.63 0.37
CA PRO A 59 -0.82 21.72 -0.58
C PRO A 59 -2.17 22.27 -1.05
N SER A 60 -2.36 23.59 -1.04
CA SER A 60 -3.62 24.22 -1.41
C SER A 60 -3.40 25.55 -2.11
N LYS A 61 -4.38 25.97 -2.92
CA LYS A 61 -4.47 27.30 -3.50
C LYS A 61 -5.90 27.61 -3.96
N ASP A 62 -6.40 28.77 -3.54
CA ASP A 62 -7.66 29.35 -4.05
C ASP A 62 -8.92 28.49 -3.94
N ASN A 63 -8.94 27.47 -3.07
CA ASN A 63 -10.02 26.48 -3.00
C ASN A 63 -10.58 26.26 -1.57
N PRO A 64 -10.93 27.33 -0.81
CA PRO A 64 -11.31 27.19 0.59
C PRO A 64 -12.57 26.34 0.81
N SER A 65 -13.48 26.28 -0.14
CA SER A 65 -14.71 25.49 0.00
C SER A 65 -14.45 23.99 0.02
N VAL A 66 -13.59 23.51 -0.88
CA VAL A 66 -13.22 22.08 -0.98
C VAL A 66 -12.28 21.71 0.14
N LEU A 67 -11.29 22.55 0.42
CA LEU A 67 -10.39 22.42 1.57
C LEU A 67 -11.18 22.25 2.88
N GLY A 68 -12.26 23.03 3.07
CA GLY A 68 -13.12 22.92 4.24
C GLY A 68 -13.78 21.54 4.39
N LYS A 69 -14.16 20.86 3.31
CA LYS A 69 -14.66 19.48 3.35
C LYS A 69 -13.53 18.51 3.73
N CYS A 70 -12.37 18.64 3.11
CA CYS A 70 -11.19 17.84 3.41
C CYS A 70 -10.81 17.94 4.90
N LEU A 71 -10.64 19.14 5.42
CA LEU A 71 -10.28 19.37 6.83
C LEU A 71 -11.30 18.78 7.81
N ARG A 72 -12.59 18.96 7.54
CA ARG A 72 -13.66 18.39 8.39
C ARG A 72 -13.66 16.88 8.37
N SER A 73 -13.55 16.25 7.19
CA SER A 73 -13.46 14.78 7.09
C SER A 73 -12.21 14.21 7.76
N LEU A 74 -11.08 14.92 7.65
CA LEU A 74 -9.82 14.55 8.30
C LEU A 74 -9.90 14.59 9.83
N THR A 75 -10.64 15.52 10.41
CA THR A 75 -10.72 15.73 11.86
C THR A 75 -11.83 14.89 12.54
N GLN A 76 -12.74 14.30 11.77
CA GLN A 76 -13.78 13.39 12.28
C GLN A 76 -13.20 11.99 12.54
N ARG A 77 -12.49 11.81 13.64
CA ARG A 77 -11.86 10.54 14.01
C ARG A 77 -12.23 10.14 15.44
N PRO A 78 -12.27 8.83 15.78
CA PRO A 78 -12.53 8.38 17.14
C PRO A 78 -11.52 8.90 18.14
N GLU A 79 -11.95 9.00 19.40
CA GLU A 79 -11.03 9.23 20.50
C GLU A 79 -10.01 8.10 20.61
N GLY A 80 -8.76 8.42 20.85
CA GLY A 80 -7.66 7.45 20.91
C GLY A 80 -7.03 7.09 19.56
N SER A 81 -7.51 7.67 18.43
CA SER A 81 -6.83 7.54 17.14
C SER A 81 -5.43 8.15 17.15
N VAL A 82 -4.57 7.70 16.25
CA VAL A 82 -3.21 8.23 16.08
C VAL A 82 -3.24 9.76 16.01
N PRO A 83 -2.45 10.47 16.84
CA PRO A 83 -2.40 11.93 16.82
C PRO A 83 -1.96 12.49 15.48
N VAL A 84 -2.58 13.58 15.06
CA VAL A 84 -2.21 14.31 13.85
C VAL A 84 -1.80 15.75 14.15
N GLU A 85 -0.96 16.30 13.32
CA GLU A 85 -0.82 17.74 13.08
C GLU A 85 -1.06 18.00 11.58
N ILE A 86 -1.55 19.18 11.27
CA ILE A 86 -1.83 19.58 9.87
C ILE A 86 -0.87 20.70 9.47
N LEU A 87 -0.22 20.52 8.33
CA LEU A 87 0.64 21.51 7.67
C LEU A 87 -0.04 21.92 6.37
N LEU A 88 -0.73 23.03 6.40
CA LEU A 88 -1.42 23.58 5.24
C LEU A 88 -0.49 24.55 4.52
N ILE A 89 -0.05 24.16 3.32
CA ILE A 89 0.90 24.92 2.51
C ILE A 89 0.13 25.63 1.39
N ASP A 90 -0.05 26.94 1.54
CA ASP A 90 -0.76 27.78 0.59
C ASP A 90 0.21 28.44 -0.40
N ASN A 91 0.08 28.08 -1.66
CA ASN A 91 0.95 28.55 -2.74
C ASN A 91 0.49 29.91 -3.33
N GLY A 92 -0.02 30.81 -2.50
CA GLY A 92 -0.39 32.16 -2.89
C GLY A 92 -1.83 32.30 -3.33
N SER A 93 -2.77 31.88 -2.49
CA SER A 93 -4.19 32.22 -2.63
C SER A 93 -4.40 33.73 -2.71
N ASN A 94 -5.40 34.17 -3.48
CA ASN A 94 -5.82 35.57 -3.48
C ASN A 94 -6.34 36.01 -2.11
N GLU A 95 -6.42 37.30 -1.87
CA GLU A 95 -6.73 37.85 -0.54
C GLU A 95 -8.09 37.37 0.01
N GLU A 96 -9.10 37.24 -0.85
CA GLU A 96 -10.43 36.78 -0.42
C GLU A 96 -10.40 35.30 0.02
N ASN A 97 -9.81 34.44 -0.79
CA ASN A 97 -9.70 33.01 -0.51
C ASN A 97 -8.76 32.74 0.67
N ARG A 98 -7.69 33.52 0.79
CA ARG A 98 -6.78 33.48 1.93
C ARG A 98 -7.52 33.77 3.25
N LYS A 99 -8.32 34.82 3.32
CA LYS A 99 -9.14 35.13 4.51
C LYS A 99 -10.10 33.99 4.88
N LYS A 100 -10.73 33.37 3.87
CA LYS A 100 -11.60 32.20 4.10
C LYS A 100 -10.80 30.99 4.61
N THR A 101 -9.62 30.78 4.08
CA THR A 101 -8.70 29.72 4.56
C THR A 101 -8.24 29.97 6.00
N GLU A 102 -7.89 31.21 6.34
CA GLU A 102 -7.51 31.61 7.71
C GLU A 102 -8.65 31.35 8.71
N GLN A 103 -9.91 31.58 8.30
CA GLN A 103 -11.09 31.26 9.11
C GLN A 103 -11.26 29.75 9.33
N LEU A 104 -11.10 28.93 8.29
CA LEU A 104 -11.12 27.47 8.40
C LEU A 104 -10.01 26.95 9.34
N VAL A 105 -8.81 27.51 9.22
CA VAL A 105 -7.69 27.15 10.09
C VAL A 105 -8.01 27.43 11.55
N GLU A 106 -8.66 28.57 11.85
CA GLU A 106 -9.04 28.92 13.22
C GLU A 106 -10.18 28.02 13.75
N GLU A 107 -11.13 27.63 12.90
CA GLU A 107 -12.15 26.63 13.22
C GLU A 107 -11.51 25.31 13.68
N ILE A 108 -10.58 24.75 12.87
CA ILE A 108 -9.90 23.49 13.14
C ILE A 108 -9.05 23.55 14.40
N ARG A 109 -8.35 24.68 14.60
CA ARG A 109 -7.53 24.91 15.79
C ARG A 109 -8.38 24.98 17.06
N THR A 110 -9.51 25.68 17.00
CA THR A 110 -10.46 25.80 18.11
C THR A 110 -11.10 24.46 18.45
N ALA A 111 -11.30 23.58 17.44
CA ALA A 111 -11.76 22.21 17.64
C ALA A 111 -10.68 21.27 18.23
N GLY A 112 -9.47 21.77 18.50
CA GLY A 112 -8.42 21.04 19.20
C GLY A 112 -7.42 20.28 18.29
N THR A 113 -7.50 20.43 16.97
CA THR A 113 -6.52 19.82 16.07
C THR A 113 -5.38 20.81 15.79
N PRO A 114 -4.11 20.43 16.06
CA PRO A 114 -2.97 21.26 15.71
C PRO A 114 -2.89 21.48 14.20
N ILE A 115 -2.96 22.75 13.79
CA ILE A 115 -2.84 23.14 12.39
C ILE A 115 -1.93 24.35 12.24
N ARG A 116 -0.96 24.25 11.33
CA ARG A 116 -0.06 25.32 10.93
C ARG A 116 -0.36 25.73 9.51
N TYR A 117 -0.72 26.97 9.30
CA TYR A 117 -0.93 27.58 7.99
C TYR A 117 0.33 28.31 7.54
N VAL A 118 0.82 27.94 6.36
CA VAL A 118 2.05 28.47 5.75
C VAL A 118 1.68 29.09 4.41
N TYR A 119 1.75 30.42 4.31
CA TYR A 119 1.47 31.16 3.08
C TYR A 119 2.79 31.52 2.40
N GLU A 120 3.09 30.83 1.29
CA GLU A 120 4.33 30.98 0.51
C GLU A 120 4.02 31.13 -0.99
N PRO A 121 3.67 32.36 -1.45
CA PRO A 121 3.36 32.61 -2.86
C PRO A 121 4.56 32.28 -3.76
N ALA A 122 4.36 31.33 -4.66
CA ALA A 122 5.37 30.92 -5.63
C ALA A 122 4.73 30.38 -6.91
N GLU A 123 5.54 30.12 -7.92
CA GLU A 123 5.09 29.35 -9.08
C GLU A 123 4.69 27.93 -8.62
N PHE A 124 3.56 27.42 -9.11
CA PHE A 124 3.03 26.14 -8.67
C PHE A 124 4.02 25.00 -8.93
N ASN A 125 4.36 24.30 -7.85
CA ASN A 125 5.16 23.08 -7.87
C ASN A 125 4.71 22.20 -6.72
N PHE A 126 3.99 21.12 -7.03
CA PHE A 126 3.47 20.20 -6.02
C PHE A 126 4.59 19.59 -5.17
N SER A 127 5.69 19.18 -5.82
CA SER A 127 6.85 18.57 -5.15
C SER A 127 7.49 19.52 -4.14
N THR A 128 7.68 20.79 -4.51
CA THR A 128 8.25 21.82 -3.60
C THR A 128 7.33 22.07 -2.41
N MET A 129 6.02 22.19 -2.64
CA MET A 129 5.04 22.40 -1.56
C MET A 129 5.04 21.22 -0.58
N CYS A 130 5.05 19.98 -1.08
CA CYS A 130 5.09 18.78 -0.27
C CYS A 130 6.41 18.66 0.51
N ASN A 131 7.56 18.91 -0.13
CA ASN A 131 8.87 18.93 0.52
C ASN A 131 8.91 19.98 1.63
N ARG A 132 8.38 21.17 1.37
CA ARG A 132 8.29 22.24 2.37
C ARG A 132 7.46 21.83 3.59
N GLY A 133 6.33 21.18 3.37
CA GLY A 133 5.54 20.60 4.47
C GLY A 133 6.33 19.55 5.24
N ALA A 134 7.06 18.67 4.55
CA ALA A 134 7.87 17.63 5.19
C ALA A 134 9.06 18.17 5.99
N GLU A 135 9.63 19.32 5.62
CA GLU A 135 10.65 20.04 6.41
C GLU A 135 10.09 20.56 7.73
N LEU A 136 8.84 20.99 7.73
CA LEU A 136 8.16 21.58 8.89
C LEU A 136 7.49 20.53 9.80
N ALA A 137 7.48 19.27 9.37
CA ALA A 137 6.79 18.16 10.02
C ALA A 137 7.55 17.64 11.24
N ASP A 138 6.81 17.44 12.35
CA ASP A 138 7.31 16.86 13.59
C ASP A 138 6.95 15.37 13.73
N GLY A 139 6.02 14.85 12.89
CA GLY A 139 5.52 13.49 12.95
C GLY A 139 6.52 12.44 12.46
N LYS A 140 6.39 11.22 12.97
CA LYS A 140 7.14 10.04 12.51
C LYS A 140 6.62 9.49 11.17
N LEU A 141 5.42 9.90 10.76
CA LEU A 141 4.82 9.61 9.47
C LEU A 141 4.38 10.91 8.81
N LEU A 142 4.51 10.95 7.49
CA LEU A 142 4.03 12.02 6.63
C LEU A 142 2.84 11.48 5.82
N LEU A 143 1.71 12.18 5.86
CA LEU A 143 0.59 11.96 4.97
C LEU A 143 0.50 13.14 4.01
N PHE A 144 0.83 12.92 2.75
CA PHE A 144 0.53 13.86 1.69
C PHE A 144 -0.93 13.68 1.31
N LEU A 145 -1.71 14.76 1.37
CA LEU A 145 -3.14 14.75 1.15
C LEU A 145 -3.54 15.96 0.31
N ASN A 146 -4.20 15.73 -0.84
CA ASN A 146 -4.74 16.83 -1.62
C ASN A 146 -5.88 17.52 -0.86
N ASP A 147 -6.04 18.81 -1.10
CA ASP A 147 -7.08 19.65 -0.47
C ASP A 147 -8.51 19.32 -0.93
N ASP A 148 -8.67 18.44 -1.92
CA ASP A 148 -9.92 17.97 -2.49
C ASP A 148 -10.22 16.47 -2.21
N ILE A 149 -9.57 15.89 -1.21
CA ILE A 149 -9.88 14.55 -0.70
C ILE A 149 -10.98 14.65 0.38
N GLU A 150 -11.98 13.79 0.28
CA GLU A 150 -13.02 13.59 1.29
C GLU A 150 -12.91 12.17 1.87
N LEU A 151 -12.56 12.08 3.15
CA LEU A 151 -12.36 10.82 3.86
C LEU A 151 -13.71 10.32 4.38
N CYS A 152 -14.05 9.06 4.11
CA CYS A 152 -15.40 8.55 4.32
C CYS A 152 -15.58 7.71 5.58
N GLU A 153 -14.48 7.22 6.16
CA GLU A 153 -14.50 6.27 7.27
C GLU A 153 -13.62 6.75 8.42
N ASN A 154 -13.97 6.40 9.65
CA ASN A 154 -13.33 7.01 10.82
C ASN A 154 -11.97 6.37 11.17
N ASP A 155 -11.72 5.09 10.84
CA ASP A 155 -10.53 4.32 11.22
C ASP A 155 -9.46 4.21 10.12
N TRP A 156 -9.66 4.91 9.01
CA TRP A 156 -8.80 4.83 7.82
C TRP A 156 -7.32 5.11 8.13
N LEU A 157 -7.04 6.13 8.94
CA LEU A 157 -5.67 6.55 9.25
C LEU A 157 -4.93 5.51 10.10
N ASP A 158 -5.56 5.01 11.18
CA ASP A 158 -4.95 4.03 12.06
C ASP A 158 -4.61 2.73 11.31
N LYS A 159 -5.45 2.37 10.35
CA LYS A 159 -5.23 1.22 9.46
C LYS A 159 -4.10 1.46 8.47
N MET A 160 -4.03 2.64 7.83
CA MET A 160 -2.90 3.01 6.97
C MET A 160 -1.59 3.03 7.76
N VAL A 161 -1.59 3.62 8.95
CA VAL A 161 -0.43 3.67 9.85
C VAL A 161 0.06 2.26 10.18
N SER A 162 -0.83 1.34 10.53
CA SER A 162 -0.46 -0.04 10.84
C SER A 162 0.26 -0.74 9.67
N ARG A 163 -0.05 -0.36 8.42
CA ARG A 163 0.64 -0.85 7.21
C ARG A 163 1.97 -0.16 6.98
N ALA A 164 2.01 1.17 7.10
CA ALA A 164 3.21 1.96 6.89
C ALA A 164 4.35 1.63 7.89
N LEU A 165 4.00 1.12 9.06
CA LEU A 165 4.94 0.68 10.09
C LEU A 165 5.61 -0.67 9.80
N GLN A 166 5.16 -1.41 8.80
CA GLN A 166 5.86 -2.63 8.39
C GLN A 166 7.22 -2.25 7.77
N PRO A 167 8.33 -2.88 8.20
CA PRO A 167 9.68 -2.44 7.82
C PRO A 167 9.94 -2.39 6.32
N TYR A 168 9.28 -3.28 5.57
CA TYR A 168 9.42 -3.43 4.12
C TYR A 168 8.50 -2.50 3.32
N VAL A 169 7.56 -1.79 3.97
CA VAL A 169 6.64 -0.89 3.29
C VAL A 169 7.27 0.49 3.12
N GLY A 170 7.32 0.99 1.90
CA GLY A 170 7.77 2.34 1.54
C GLY A 170 6.63 3.34 1.67
N SER A 171 5.58 3.18 0.87
CA SER A 171 4.41 4.04 0.90
C SER A 171 3.10 3.27 0.93
N VAL A 172 2.06 3.89 1.50
CA VAL A 172 0.70 3.34 1.57
C VAL A 172 -0.28 4.36 0.99
N GLY A 173 -1.15 3.93 0.07
CA GLY A 173 -2.26 4.73 -0.46
C GLY A 173 -3.60 4.09 -0.19
N LEU A 174 -4.66 4.88 -0.23
CA LEU A 174 -6.05 4.42 -0.22
C LEU A 174 -6.58 4.24 -1.64
N LYS A 175 -7.62 3.41 -1.76
CA LYS A 175 -8.48 3.43 -2.94
C LYS A 175 -9.22 4.77 -3.00
N LEU A 176 -9.25 5.39 -4.17
CA LEU A 176 -10.01 6.62 -4.41
C LEU A 176 -11.12 6.37 -5.42
N TYR A 177 -12.30 6.92 -5.12
CA TYR A 177 -13.43 6.96 -6.04
C TYR A 177 -13.67 8.37 -6.55
N TYR A 178 -14.29 8.46 -7.72
CA TYR A 178 -14.91 9.72 -8.15
C TYR A 178 -16.07 10.06 -7.22
N PRO A 179 -16.33 11.37 -6.96
CA PRO A 179 -17.38 11.79 -6.04
C PRO A 179 -18.76 11.19 -6.38
N ASP A 180 -19.52 10.86 -5.34
CA ASP A 180 -20.89 10.33 -5.43
C ASP A 180 -21.04 9.08 -6.33
N SER A 181 -19.96 8.28 -6.45
CA SER A 181 -19.96 7.09 -7.29
C SER A 181 -19.14 5.96 -6.69
N VAL A 182 -19.28 4.76 -7.24
CA VAL A 182 -18.38 3.61 -7.00
C VAL A 182 -17.37 3.44 -8.15
N LYS A 183 -17.22 4.46 -8.99
CA LYS A 183 -16.26 4.45 -10.09
C LYS A 183 -14.85 4.68 -9.55
N ILE A 184 -13.96 3.73 -9.83
CA ILE A 184 -12.57 3.78 -9.35
C ILE A 184 -11.84 4.93 -10.05
N GLN A 185 -11.20 5.79 -9.28
CA GLN A 185 -10.26 6.78 -9.75
C GLN A 185 -8.83 6.31 -9.56
N HIS A 186 -8.53 5.74 -8.40
CA HIS A 186 -7.22 5.20 -8.06
C HIS A 186 -7.35 3.90 -7.26
N ASP A 187 -6.56 2.91 -7.67
CA ASP A 187 -6.45 1.61 -6.98
C ASP A 187 -4.99 1.10 -7.10
N GLY A 188 -4.04 2.00 -6.84
CA GLY A 188 -2.63 1.82 -7.13
C GLY A 188 -2.26 2.24 -8.56
N ILE A 189 -0.98 2.44 -8.82
CA ILE A 189 -0.43 2.76 -10.13
C ILE A 189 0.19 1.51 -10.73
N VAL A 190 -0.11 1.26 -12.00
CA VAL A 190 0.51 0.24 -12.84
C VAL A 190 1.32 0.91 -13.94
N ASN A 191 2.46 0.34 -14.30
CA ASN A 191 3.34 0.89 -15.31
C ASN A 191 3.24 0.10 -16.62
N LEU A 192 2.35 0.53 -17.49
CA LEU A 192 2.07 -0.08 -18.78
C LEU A 192 2.98 0.47 -19.89
N PRO A 193 3.00 -0.09 -21.11
CA PRO A 193 3.77 0.47 -22.23
C PRO A 193 3.42 1.92 -22.56
N VAL A 194 2.19 2.36 -22.31
CA VAL A 194 1.74 3.75 -22.48
C VAL A 194 2.33 4.69 -21.42
N GLY A 195 2.79 4.15 -20.31
CA GLY A 195 3.29 4.86 -19.14
C GLY A 195 2.57 4.46 -17.86
N PRO A 196 2.91 5.13 -16.74
CA PRO A 196 2.21 4.93 -15.48
C PRO A 196 0.75 5.41 -15.59
N VAL A 197 -0.18 4.57 -15.14
CA VAL A 197 -1.62 4.85 -15.14
C VAL A 197 -2.26 4.33 -13.86
N HIS A 198 -3.37 4.93 -13.46
CA HIS A 198 -4.17 4.43 -12.34
C HIS A 198 -4.83 3.11 -12.71
N LYS A 199 -4.58 2.08 -11.91
CA LYS A 199 -5.17 0.75 -12.11
C LYS A 199 -6.69 0.82 -12.02
N LEU A 200 -7.37 0.18 -12.98
CA LEU A 200 -8.83 0.10 -13.06
C LEU A 200 -9.56 1.47 -13.09
N GLN A 201 -8.86 2.54 -13.45
CA GLN A 201 -9.47 3.87 -13.55
C GLN A 201 -10.71 3.85 -14.45
N PHE A 202 -11.75 4.57 -14.05
CA PHE A 202 -13.07 4.65 -14.68
C PHE A 202 -13.92 3.37 -14.63
N MET A 203 -13.42 2.27 -14.06
CA MET A 203 -14.19 1.05 -13.90
C MET A 203 -15.11 1.15 -12.69
N GLU A 204 -16.32 0.57 -12.81
CA GLU A 204 -17.26 0.48 -11.67
C GLU A 204 -16.75 -0.58 -10.68
N ASP A 205 -16.72 -0.28 -9.38
CA ASP A 205 -16.29 -1.22 -8.34
C ASP A 205 -17.45 -2.11 -7.85
N ASP A 206 -18.26 -2.58 -8.80
CA ASP A 206 -19.47 -3.41 -8.60
C ASP A 206 -19.17 -4.92 -8.68
N ARG A 207 -18.00 -5.29 -9.17
CA ARG A 207 -17.56 -6.68 -9.38
C ARG A 207 -16.10 -6.88 -8.99
N SER A 208 -15.67 -8.13 -8.97
CA SER A 208 -14.26 -8.49 -8.80
C SER A 208 -13.55 -8.52 -10.17
N TYR A 209 -12.45 -7.78 -10.29
CA TYR A 209 -11.57 -7.78 -11.46
C TYR A 209 -10.39 -8.71 -11.21
N TYR A 210 -10.12 -9.58 -12.17
CA TYR A 210 -9.00 -10.52 -12.17
C TYR A 210 -8.61 -11.02 -10.76
N PHE A 211 -9.38 -11.99 -10.24
CA PHE A 211 -9.18 -12.60 -8.91
C PHE A 211 -9.10 -11.60 -7.74
N GLY A 212 -9.84 -10.51 -7.81
CA GLY A 212 -9.94 -9.56 -6.70
C GLY A 212 -8.89 -8.46 -6.68
N ARG A 213 -8.29 -8.10 -7.83
CA ARG A 213 -7.32 -7.00 -7.89
C ARG A 213 -7.84 -5.66 -7.36
N ASN A 214 -9.15 -5.47 -7.32
CA ASN A 214 -9.81 -4.31 -6.73
C ASN A 214 -10.31 -4.53 -5.30
N ARG A 215 -10.10 -5.71 -4.71
CA ARG A 215 -10.65 -6.07 -3.39
C ARG A 215 -9.61 -6.25 -2.30
N PHE A 216 -8.41 -6.64 -2.69
CA PHE A 216 -7.34 -6.98 -1.74
C PHE A 216 -6.24 -5.92 -1.75
N THR A 217 -5.63 -5.73 -0.59
CA THR A 217 -4.38 -4.96 -0.46
C THR A 217 -3.32 -5.56 -1.37
N GLN A 218 -2.65 -4.70 -2.15
CA GLN A 218 -1.69 -5.13 -3.16
C GLN A 218 -0.46 -4.25 -3.20
N ASP A 219 0.66 -4.87 -3.58
CA ASP A 219 1.85 -4.14 -4.00
C ASP A 219 1.63 -3.53 -5.38
N CYS A 220 2.14 -2.34 -5.59
CA CYS A 220 2.08 -1.60 -6.85
C CYS A 220 3.37 -0.79 -7.07
N VAL A 221 3.56 -0.29 -8.28
CA VAL A 221 4.77 0.51 -8.58
C VAL A 221 4.77 1.85 -7.85
N ALA A 222 3.60 2.42 -7.60
CA ALA A 222 3.43 3.64 -6.83
C ALA A 222 1.98 3.78 -6.34
N VAL A 223 1.77 4.68 -5.38
CA VAL A 223 0.47 5.18 -4.96
C VAL A 223 0.38 6.67 -5.24
N THR A 224 -0.83 7.19 -5.46
CA THR A 224 -1.00 8.61 -5.81
C THR A 224 -0.63 9.55 -4.67
N GLY A 225 0.05 10.65 -4.98
CA GLY A 225 0.34 11.74 -4.05
C GLY A 225 -0.91 12.44 -3.49
N ALA A 226 -2.08 12.18 -4.07
CA ALA A 226 -3.35 12.71 -3.56
C ALA A 226 -3.70 12.16 -2.17
N CYS A 227 -3.26 10.92 -1.83
CA CYS A 227 -3.35 10.34 -0.49
C CYS A 227 -2.24 9.30 -0.31
N LEU A 228 -1.07 9.75 0.17
CA LEU A 228 0.14 8.94 0.31
C LEU A 228 0.70 9.06 1.72
N LEU A 229 0.73 7.95 2.45
CA LEU A 229 1.35 7.85 3.77
C LEU A 229 2.72 7.16 3.66
N ILE A 230 3.73 7.75 4.30
CA ILE A 230 5.10 7.27 4.31
C ILE A 230 5.78 7.56 5.65
N ARG A 231 6.70 6.72 6.09
CA ARG A 231 7.54 7.03 7.26
C ARG A 231 8.46 8.21 6.96
N THR A 232 8.55 9.15 7.90
CA THR A 232 9.39 10.36 7.74
C THR A 232 10.85 10.02 7.45
N GLU A 233 11.38 9.00 8.11
CA GLU A 233 12.75 8.51 7.88
C GLU A 233 12.95 8.00 6.45
N VAL A 234 11.99 7.21 5.93
CA VAL A 234 12.06 6.65 4.57
C VAL A 234 11.94 7.76 3.52
N PHE A 235 11.05 8.74 3.74
CA PHE A 235 10.92 9.89 2.86
C PHE A 235 12.20 10.74 2.80
N ARG A 236 12.85 10.94 3.95
CA ARG A 236 14.13 11.66 4.04
C ARG A 236 15.28 10.87 3.40
N GLU A 237 15.36 9.58 3.66
CA GLU A 237 16.33 8.68 3.04
C GLU A 237 16.20 8.66 1.52
N ALA A 238 14.97 8.63 1.02
CA ALA A 238 14.66 8.76 -0.40
C ALA A 238 15.00 10.15 -0.96
N GLY A 239 15.20 11.18 -0.13
CA GLY A 239 15.54 12.55 -0.54
C GLY A 239 14.33 13.36 -1.02
N GLY A 240 13.13 13.07 -0.54
CA GLY A 240 11.89 13.80 -0.81
C GLY A 240 11.36 13.64 -2.23
N PHE A 241 10.38 14.44 -2.62
CA PHE A 241 9.90 14.52 -4.00
C PHE A 241 10.91 15.24 -4.89
N ARG A 242 11.06 14.79 -6.13
CA ARG A 242 11.90 15.46 -7.14
C ARG A 242 11.22 16.72 -7.68
N GLU A 243 11.71 17.90 -7.33
CA GLU A 243 11.10 19.18 -7.69
C GLU A 243 11.13 19.51 -9.19
N VAL A 244 11.94 18.80 -9.96
CA VAL A 244 11.93 18.87 -11.43
C VAL A 244 10.63 18.29 -12.03
N LEU A 245 9.96 17.38 -11.32
CA LEU A 245 8.61 16.88 -11.62
C LEU A 245 7.59 17.73 -10.86
N ARG A 246 7.13 18.79 -11.52
CA ARG A 246 6.38 19.87 -10.87
C ARG A 246 4.92 19.53 -10.61
N VAL A 247 4.31 18.71 -11.48
CA VAL A 247 2.86 18.47 -11.50
C VAL A 247 2.51 17.00 -11.59
N ALA A 248 3.11 16.26 -12.53
CA ALA A 248 2.80 14.86 -12.78
C ALA A 248 4.00 13.96 -12.46
N TYR A 249 3.72 12.68 -12.21
CA TYR A 249 4.70 11.62 -11.99
C TYR A 249 5.68 11.82 -10.81
N ASN A 250 5.50 12.83 -9.98
CA ASN A 250 6.31 13.02 -8.79
C ASN A 250 6.11 11.89 -7.76
N ASP A 251 4.89 11.43 -7.59
CA ASP A 251 4.49 10.28 -6.78
C ASP A 251 4.98 8.95 -7.39
N VAL A 252 4.92 8.83 -8.71
CA VAL A 252 5.44 7.66 -9.44
C VAL A 252 6.96 7.57 -9.31
N GLU A 253 7.66 8.69 -9.46
CA GLU A 253 9.12 8.77 -9.31
C GLU A 253 9.55 8.36 -7.90
N LEU A 254 8.87 8.89 -6.88
CA LEU A 254 9.10 8.47 -5.50
C LEU A 254 8.84 6.95 -5.34
N GLY A 255 7.75 6.46 -5.91
CA GLY A 255 7.42 5.03 -5.89
C GLY A 255 8.49 4.15 -6.52
N PHE A 256 9.02 4.51 -7.69
CA PHE A 256 10.11 3.78 -8.35
C PHE A 256 11.38 3.79 -7.50
N ARG A 257 11.75 4.93 -6.95
CA ARG A 257 12.90 5.07 -6.08
C ARG A 257 12.78 4.22 -4.81
N LEU A 258 11.61 4.18 -4.19
CA LEU A 258 11.35 3.29 -3.05
C LEU A 258 11.52 1.81 -3.40
N LEU A 259 11.08 1.38 -4.60
CA LEU A 259 11.32 0.01 -5.09
C LEU A 259 12.82 -0.27 -5.29
N GLU A 260 13.57 0.68 -5.84
CA GLU A 260 15.03 0.57 -5.99
C GLU A 260 15.76 0.47 -4.65
N MET A 261 15.22 1.11 -3.62
CA MET A 261 15.72 1.02 -2.24
C MET A 261 15.31 -0.29 -1.53
N GLY A 262 14.48 -1.13 -2.17
CA GLY A 262 14.01 -2.41 -1.62
C GLY A 262 12.73 -2.33 -0.80
N TYR A 263 12.02 -1.20 -0.81
CA TYR A 263 10.70 -1.06 -0.21
C TYR A 263 9.58 -1.44 -1.19
N TYR A 264 8.39 -1.67 -0.67
CA TYR A 264 7.17 -1.94 -1.42
C TYR A 264 6.16 -0.79 -1.26
N ASN A 265 5.51 -0.40 -2.35
CA ASN A 265 4.40 0.55 -2.31
C ASN A 265 3.10 -0.22 -2.27
N VAL A 266 2.20 0.11 -1.36
CA VAL A 266 1.00 -0.67 -1.06
C VAL A 266 -0.25 0.17 -1.26
N VAL A 267 -1.18 -0.28 -2.09
CA VAL A 267 -2.53 0.25 -2.10
C VAL A 267 -3.41 -0.59 -1.17
N TRP A 268 -4.10 0.10 -0.25
CA TRP A 268 -4.97 -0.55 0.72
C TRP A 268 -6.43 -0.38 0.33
N ASN A 269 -7.11 -1.50 0.04
CA ASN A 269 -8.41 -1.53 -0.63
C ASN A 269 -9.61 -1.74 0.32
N ASP A 270 -9.39 -1.92 1.62
CA ASP A 270 -10.47 -2.10 2.60
C ASP A 270 -11.15 -0.79 3.00
N ARG A 271 -10.53 0.34 2.68
CA ARG A 271 -11.00 1.70 2.94
C ARG A 271 -10.83 2.55 1.71
N PHE A 272 -11.65 3.59 1.61
CA PHE A 272 -11.63 4.48 0.46
C PHE A 272 -11.85 5.94 0.87
N ALA A 273 -11.55 6.83 -0.07
CA ALA A 273 -11.91 8.23 0.00
C ALA A 273 -12.48 8.70 -1.36
N TYR A 274 -13.20 9.79 -1.37
CA TYR A 274 -13.57 10.49 -2.60
C TYR A 274 -12.51 11.52 -2.94
N HIS A 275 -12.15 11.62 -4.21
CA HIS A 275 -11.25 12.64 -4.72
C HIS A 275 -12.00 13.51 -5.72
N HIS A 276 -12.25 14.75 -5.34
CA HIS A 276 -13.00 15.74 -6.10
C HIS A 276 -12.16 16.37 -7.22
N GLU A 277 -11.38 15.55 -7.94
CA GLU A 277 -10.47 15.96 -9.01
C GLU A 277 -11.14 16.90 -10.01
N SER A 278 -10.36 17.80 -10.58
CA SER A 278 -10.76 18.76 -11.61
C SER A 278 -11.46 20.04 -11.14
N LEU A 279 -11.81 20.19 -9.86
CA LEU A 279 -12.37 21.46 -9.38
C LEU A 279 -11.31 22.58 -9.33
N SER A 280 -10.05 22.21 -9.09
CA SER A 280 -8.93 23.15 -8.96
C SER A 280 -8.04 23.28 -10.22
N ARG A 281 -7.92 22.22 -11.05
CA ARG A 281 -6.96 22.17 -12.16
C ARG A 281 -7.59 22.32 -13.55
N GLY A 282 -8.92 22.16 -13.68
CA GLY A 282 -9.61 22.07 -14.99
C GLY A 282 -9.20 20.80 -15.76
N SER A 283 -9.79 20.60 -16.95
CA SER A 283 -9.47 19.43 -17.78
C SER A 283 -8.01 19.46 -18.26
N ASP A 284 -7.34 18.29 -18.27
CA ASP A 284 -5.95 18.13 -18.76
C ASP A 284 -5.83 18.09 -20.30
N GLU A 285 -6.86 18.56 -21.01
CA GLU A 285 -6.97 18.45 -22.47
C GLU A 285 -6.26 19.58 -23.24
N SER A 286 -5.68 20.58 -22.55
CA SER A 286 -4.96 21.64 -23.30
C SER A 286 -3.64 21.08 -23.89
N PRO A 287 -3.25 21.51 -25.09
CA PRO A 287 -2.01 21.08 -25.73
C PRO A 287 -0.76 21.29 -24.86
N GLU A 288 -0.73 22.39 -24.11
CA GLU A 288 0.40 22.75 -23.23
C GLU A 288 0.50 21.78 -22.04
N LYS A 289 -0.64 21.42 -21.45
CA LYS A 289 -0.68 20.43 -20.35
C LYS A 289 -0.28 19.05 -20.84
N MET A 290 -0.78 18.62 -22.00
CA MET A 290 -0.39 17.36 -22.63
C MET A 290 1.10 17.31 -22.97
N GLN A 291 1.67 18.40 -23.51
CA GLN A 291 3.10 18.47 -23.80
C GLN A 291 3.92 18.35 -22.51
N ARG A 292 3.55 19.04 -21.44
CA ARG A 292 4.20 18.93 -20.14
C ARG A 292 4.13 17.49 -19.60
N LEU A 293 2.97 16.85 -19.65
CA LEU A 293 2.77 15.47 -19.21
C LEU A 293 3.72 14.51 -19.94
N VAL A 294 3.87 14.67 -21.27
CA VAL A 294 4.81 13.87 -22.06
C VAL A 294 6.27 14.17 -21.64
N GLN A 295 6.63 15.42 -21.41
CA GLN A 295 7.99 15.80 -20.98
C GLN A 295 8.32 15.25 -19.59
N GLU A 296 7.42 15.38 -18.62
CA GLU A 296 7.63 14.84 -17.26
C GLU A 296 7.70 13.32 -17.27
N ARG A 297 6.93 12.61 -18.13
CA ARG A 297 7.05 11.17 -18.32
C ARG A 297 8.39 10.75 -18.92
N GLU A 298 8.87 11.45 -19.93
CA GLU A 298 10.19 11.15 -20.49
C GLU A 298 11.31 11.40 -19.47
N LEU A 299 11.19 12.45 -18.67
CA LEU A 299 12.11 12.73 -17.58
C LEU A 299 12.11 11.62 -16.52
N LEU A 300 10.91 11.13 -16.12
CA LEU A 300 10.75 9.98 -15.23
C LEU A 300 11.56 8.78 -15.75
N TYR A 301 11.40 8.42 -17.03
CA TYR A 301 12.09 7.27 -17.61
C TYR A 301 13.57 7.51 -17.94
N GLN A 302 14.02 8.76 -17.98
CA GLN A 302 15.45 9.06 -17.99
C GLN A 302 16.09 8.80 -16.63
N MET A 303 15.37 9.09 -15.55
CA MET A 303 15.83 8.80 -14.19
C MET A 303 15.74 7.30 -13.85
N HIS A 304 14.75 6.59 -14.39
CA HIS A 304 14.42 5.19 -14.08
C HIS A 304 14.23 4.34 -15.34
N PRO A 305 15.27 4.15 -16.19
CA PRO A 305 15.14 3.48 -17.49
C PRO A 305 14.69 2.02 -17.40
N GLN A 306 14.96 1.33 -16.30
CA GLN A 306 14.59 -0.06 -16.08
C GLN A 306 13.06 -0.27 -15.92
N PHE A 307 12.33 0.79 -15.56
CA PHE A 307 10.86 0.72 -15.46
C PHE A 307 10.15 1.10 -16.78
N ARG A 308 10.86 1.46 -17.85
CA ARG A 308 10.19 1.86 -19.11
C ARG A 308 9.34 0.71 -19.67
N GLY A 309 8.01 0.80 -19.48
CA GLY A 309 7.05 -0.19 -19.92
C GLY A 309 7.10 -1.52 -19.17
N GLU A 310 7.83 -1.59 -18.06
CA GLU A 310 7.92 -2.78 -17.21
C GLU A 310 7.32 -2.50 -15.83
N ASP A 311 6.53 -3.47 -15.35
CA ASP A 311 5.88 -3.43 -14.04
C ASP A 311 6.07 -4.78 -13.34
N PRO A 312 6.81 -4.82 -12.21
CA PRO A 312 7.08 -6.06 -11.49
C PRO A 312 5.82 -6.69 -10.86
N PHE A 313 4.74 -5.91 -10.67
CA PHE A 313 3.49 -6.34 -10.03
C PHE A 313 2.35 -6.58 -11.03
N TYR A 314 2.58 -6.32 -12.32
CA TYR A 314 1.56 -6.50 -13.35
C TYR A 314 1.83 -7.76 -14.19
N PRO A 315 1.00 -8.82 -14.05
CA PRO A 315 1.21 -10.08 -14.77
C PRO A 315 1.24 -9.90 -16.29
N LYS A 316 2.20 -10.52 -16.96
CA LYS A 316 2.38 -10.43 -18.43
C LYS A 316 1.17 -10.95 -19.22
N GLY A 317 0.36 -11.85 -18.64
CA GLY A 317 -0.85 -12.37 -19.24
C GLY A 317 -2.07 -11.46 -19.19
N LEU A 318 -1.95 -10.29 -18.57
CA LEU A 318 -3.03 -9.31 -18.53
C LEU A 318 -2.90 -8.28 -19.64
N ASN A 319 -4.06 -7.66 -19.97
CA ASN A 319 -4.13 -6.60 -20.97
C ASN A 319 -3.24 -5.41 -20.58
N ARG A 320 -2.27 -5.10 -21.42
CA ARG A 320 -1.33 -3.99 -21.24
C ARG A 320 -1.69 -2.74 -22.07
N GLU A 321 -2.76 -2.85 -22.87
CA GLU A 321 -3.27 -1.77 -23.74
C GLU A 321 -4.51 -1.10 -23.16
N GLY A 322 -5.09 -1.67 -22.10
CA GLY A 322 -6.28 -1.15 -21.42
C GLY A 322 -6.20 -1.28 -19.91
N LEU A 323 -7.15 -0.63 -19.21
CA LEU A 323 -7.17 -0.53 -17.74
C LEU A 323 -7.94 -1.66 -17.05
N ASP A 324 -8.59 -2.55 -17.80
CA ASP A 324 -9.54 -3.54 -17.30
C ASP A 324 -8.90 -4.80 -16.68
N SER A 325 -7.59 -4.93 -16.76
CA SER A 325 -6.83 -6.09 -16.24
C SER A 325 -7.36 -7.46 -16.67
N ARG A 326 -8.01 -7.56 -17.84
CA ARG A 326 -8.49 -8.83 -18.37
C ARG A 326 -7.34 -9.67 -18.90
N VAL A 327 -7.53 -11.00 -18.90
CA VAL A 327 -6.56 -11.93 -19.47
C VAL A 327 -6.53 -11.76 -20.99
N VAL A 328 -5.34 -11.68 -21.57
CA VAL A 328 -5.18 -11.51 -23.02
C VAL A 328 -5.35 -12.87 -23.72
N PRO A 329 -6.25 -13.01 -24.71
CA PRO A 329 -6.46 -14.27 -25.42
C PRO A 329 -5.19 -14.83 -26.07
N ALA A 330 -4.31 -13.97 -26.59
CA ALA A 330 -3.04 -14.39 -27.18
C ALA A 330 -2.12 -15.10 -26.17
N TYR A 331 -2.16 -14.68 -24.90
CA TYR A 331 -1.42 -15.36 -23.82
C TYR A 331 -1.99 -16.74 -23.53
N LEU A 332 -3.32 -16.89 -23.61
CA LEU A 332 -4.01 -18.17 -23.45
C LEU A 332 -3.77 -19.11 -24.63
N THR A 333 -3.41 -18.59 -25.79
CA THR A 333 -3.16 -19.35 -27.02
C THR A 333 -1.67 -19.48 -27.34
N ASP A 334 -0.78 -18.96 -26.52
CA ASP A 334 0.65 -19.16 -26.70
C ASP A 334 0.96 -20.65 -26.69
N ARG A 335 1.43 -21.14 -27.82
CA ARG A 335 1.67 -22.59 -28.09
C ARG A 335 2.65 -23.19 -27.08
N ASN A 336 3.55 -22.39 -26.50
CA ASN A 336 4.49 -22.87 -25.51
C ASN A 336 3.86 -23.12 -24.13
N VAL A 337 2.66 -22.57 -23.89
CA VAL A 337 1.93 -22.72 -22.62
C VAL A 337 0.74 -23.66 -22.74
N LEU A 338 0.12 -23.81 -23.95
CA LEU A 338 -1.19 -24.43 -24.10
C LEU A 338 -1.30 -25.45 -25.24
N GLN A 339 -0.22 -26.02 -25.79
CA GLN A 339 -0.33 -27.07 -26.85
C GLN A 339 -1.05 -28.32 -26.36
N GLU A 340 -1.04 -28.61 -25.07
CA GLU A 340 -1.98 -29.53 -24.44
C GLU A 340 -2.55 -28.90 -23.18
N PRO A 341 -3.83 -29.11 -22.89
CA PRO A 341 -4.38 -28.68 -21.62
C PRO A 341 -3.49 -29.19 -20.49
N PHE A 342 -3.00 -28.28 -19.67
CA PHE A 342 -2.05 -28.54 -18.59
C PHE A 342 -2.47 -29.71 -17.67
N TRP A 343 -3.78 -29.95 -17.49
CA TRP A 343 -4.35 -31.07 -16.74
C TRP A 343 -4.15 -32.44 -17.42
N LYS A 344 -3.81 -32.49 -18.71
CA LYS A 344 -3.46 -33.75 -19.40
C LYS A 344 -2.03 -34.21 -19.15
N ARG A 345 -1.16 -33.29 -18.72
CA ARG A 345 0.27 -33.54 -18.49
C ARG A 345 0.60 -34.05 -17.09
N GLY A 346 -0.37 -34.07 -16.17
CA GLY A 346 -0.11 -34.29 -14.77
C GLY A 346 0.48 -33.06 -14.07
N LEU A 347 0.87 -33.19 -12.82
CA LEU A 347 1.55 -32.12 -12.11
C LEU A 347 2.96 -31.91 -12.69
N PRO A 348 3.35 -30.66 -13.01
CA PRO A 348 4.69 -30.38 -13.49
C PRO A 348 5.76 -30.87 -12.51
N GLY A 349 6.83 -31.47 -13.03
CA GLY A 349 7.99 -31.82 -12.23
C GLY A 349 8.68 -30.59 -11.60
N GLY A 350 9.58 -30.83 -10.63
CA GLY A 350 10.20 -29.75 -9.88
C GLY A 350 10.92 -28.68 -10.73
N GLU A 351 11.55 -29.09 -11.85
CA GLU A 351 12.19 -28.14 -12.79
C GLU A 351 11.19 -27.29 -13.55
N GLU A 352 10.08 -27.86 -13.98
CA GLU A 352 9.01 -27.18 -14.69
C GLU A 352 8.26 -26.21 -13.77
N LEU A 353 8.02 -26.60 -12.53
CA LEU A 353 7.51 -25.71 -11.46
C LEU A 353 8.46 -24.54 -11.18
N GLN A 354 9.78 -24.76 -11.18
CA GLN A 354 10.76 -23.68 -11.02
C GLN A 354 10.78 -22.74 -12.22
N LYS A 355 10.58 -23.23 -13.43
CA LYS A 355 10.46 -22.41 -14.63
C LYS A 355 9.21 -21.55 -14.58
N ILE A 356 8.06 -22.16 -14.26
CA ILE A 356 6.77 -21.46 -14.13
C ILE A 356 6.84 -20.40 -13.02
N ARG A 357 7.49 -20.70 -11.89
CA ARG A 357 7.74 -19.72 -10.81
C ARG A 357 8.59 -18.55 -11.28
N ARG A 358 9.61 -18.80 -12.11
CA ARG A 358 10.44 -17.73 -12.69
C ARG A 358 9.68 -16.85 -13.66
N ASP A 359 8.75 -17.45 -14.41
CA ASP A 359 7.98 -16.76 -15.44
C ASP A 359 6.71 -16.07 -14.87
N ASN A 360 6.51 -16.07 -13.54
CA ASN A 360 5.34 -15.48 -12.84
C ASN A 360 3.98 -15.91 -13.42
N CYS A 361 3.86 -17.14 -13.91
CA CYS A 361 2.63 -17.64 -14.50
C CYS A 361 1.65 -18.13 -13.44
N LEU A 362 0.39 -17.76 -13.58
CA LEU A 362 -0.71 -18.33 -12.81
C LEU A 362 -0.94 -19.76 -13.29
N MET A 363 -0.92 -20.74 -12.38
CA MET A 363 -1.35 -22.12 -12.66
C MET A 363 -2.71 -22.37 -12.01
N ALA A 364 -3.65 -22.80 -12.80
CA ALA A 364 -4.94 -23.25 -12.31
C ALA A 364 -5.25 -24.65 -12.85
N ARG A 365 -5.75 -25.54 -12.02
CA ARG A 365 -6.26 -26.84 -12.39
C ARG A 365 -7.72 -26.93 -12.01
N VAL A 366 -8.57 -27.20 -13.03
CA VAL A 366 -9.95 -27.57 -12.83
C VAL A 366 -10.01 -29.08 -12.79
N GLU A 367 -10.39 -29.67 -11.66
CA GLU A 367 -10.50 -31.12 -11.50
C GLU A 367 -11.87 -31.63 -11.93
N THR A 368 -12.91 -30.87 -11.60
CA THR A 368 -14.28 -31.15 -12.05
C THR A 368 -14.98 -29.85 -12.43
N ALA A 369 -15.74 -29.89 -13.50
CA ALA A 369 -16.61 -28.79 -13.90
C ALA A 369 -17.99 -29.34 -14.27
N GLY A 370 -19.03 -28.77 -13.72
CA GLY A 370 -20.42 -29.07 -14.01
C GLY A 370 -21.27 -27.81 -13.96
N PRO A 371 -22.52 -27.86 -14.38
CA PRO A 371 -23.38 -26.69 -14.45
C PRO A 371 -23.60 -25.99 -13.11
N GLU A 372 -23.39 -26.69 -12.01
CA GLU A 372 -23.62 -26.17 -10.64
C GLU A 372 -22.34 -26.06 -9.78
N ARG A 373 -21.22 -26.64 -10.22
CA ARG A 373 -19.98 -26.70 -9.42
C ARG A 373 -18.74 -26.80 -10.28
N ILE A 374 -17.76 -25.97 -9.94
CA ILE A 374 -16.39 -26.07 -10.44
C ILE A 374 -15.50 -26.38 -9.24
N GLN A 375 -14.72 -27.43 -9.31
CA GLN A 375 -13.73 -27.79 -8.30
C GLN A 375 -12.35 -27.84 -8.93
N GLY A 376 -11.38 -27.22 -8.27
CA GLY A 376 -10.01 -27.17 -8.74
C GLY A 376 -9.14 -26.36 -7.79
N TYR A 377 -7.90 -26.12 -8.18
CA TYR A 377 -7.00 -25.26 -7.43
C TYR A 377 -6.27 -24.29 -8.35
N SER A 378 -5.89 -23.16 -7.81
CA SER A 378 -5.00 -22.21 -8.49
C SER A 378 -3.74 -22.00 -7.65
N VAL A 379 -2.60 -21.94 -8.32
CA VAL A 379 -1.32 -21.59 -7.70
C VAL A 379 -0.87 -20.27 -8.29
N ILE A 380 -0.83 -19.23 -7.45
CA ILE A 380 -0.21 -17.97 -7.80
C ILE A 380 1.24 -18.07 -7.34
N PRO A 381 2.22 -17.99 -8.23
CA PRO A 381 3.60 -17.90 -7.81
C PRO A 381 3.83 -16.54 -7.18
N VAL A 382 3.64 -16.45 -5.88
CA VAL A 382 4.14 -15.33 -5.08
C VAL A 382 5.50 -15.74 -4.55
N SER A 383 6.51 -14.94 -4.82
CA SER A 383 7.76 -15.04 -4.09
C SER A 383 7.44 -14.75 -2.61
N TYR A 384 7.42 -15.78 -1.78
CA TYR A 384 7.18 -15.74 -0.34
C TYR A 384 5.73 -15.61 0.16
N THR A 385 4.90 -16.64 -0.07
CA THR A 385 3.99 -17.15 0.97
C THR A 385 3.42 -18.48 0.52
N HIS A 386 3.55 -19.52 1.34
CA HIS A 386 2.81 -20.76 1.19
C HIS A 386 1.33 -20.48 1.52
N LEU A 387 0.53 -20.18 0.52
CA LEU A 387 -0.91 -20.29 0.66
C LEU A 387 -1.26 -21.78 0.59
N ARG A 388 -1.68 -22.36 1.72
CA ARG A 388 -2.38 -23.64 1.69
C ARG A 388 -3.65 -23.45 0.90
N ALA A 389 -3.89 -24.32 -0.06
CA ALA A 389 -5.18 -24.41 -0.73
C ALA A 389 -6.26 -24.65 0.34
N HIS A 390 -7.18 -23.74 0.49
CA HIS A 390 -8.40 -24.01 1.23
C HIS A 390 -9.35 -24.73 0.27
N GLU A 391 -9.75 -25.92 0.68
CA GLU A 391 -10.86 -26.61 0.05
C GLU A 391 -12.11 -25.74 0.24
N THR A 392 -12.71 -25.31 -0.86
CA THR A 392 -14.06 -24.73 -0.88
C THR A 392 -15.01 -25.66 -1.58
#